data_21f2fe3295fb48c7f004d6c13c5ba642
#
_entry.id   21f2fe3295fb48c7f004d6c13c5ba642
#
_cell.length_a   1.000
_cell.length_b   1.000
_cell.length_c   1.000
_cell.angle_alpha   90.00
_cell.angle_beta   90.00
_cell.angle_gamma   90.00
#
_symmetry.space_group_name_H-M   'P 1'
#
loop_
_entity.id
_entity.type
_entity.pdbx_description
1 polymer ?
#
loop_
_entity_poly.entity_id
_entity_poly.type
_entity_poly.pdbx_seq_one_letter_code
_entity_poly.pdbx_strand_id
1 'polypeptide(L)'
;ESIIANYANVTNSLTDLYDMAAVADSKDNEVTFSTGETTTINHANYGFYLQSLTSQDDRRIAFEAMFKPFDDLTFAGIYSGIVQSNIAQMKNRGYSSILSSFLDDNDIPESVYLSLLNTVHKRSQVVKDYYKLKKDFLNLKTLYHYFYIK
;
A
#
# COMPACT_ATOMS: atom_id res chain seq x y z
N GLU A 1 20.28 22.32 -13.33
CA GLU A 1 19.72 22.35 -11.94
C GLU A 1 18.25 22.78 -11.93
N SER A 2 17.83 23.83 -12.63
CA SER A 2 16.44 24.33 -12.61
C SER A 2 15.41 23.33 -13.14
N ILE A 3 15.74 22.54 -14.18
CA ILE A 3 14.84 21.55 -14.76
C ILE A 3 14.58 20.41 -13.78
N ILE A 4 15.61 19.93 -13.10
CA ILE A 4 15.49 18.86 -12.10
C ILE A 4 14.61 19.31 -10.92
N ALA A 5 14.82 20.54 -10.45
CA ALA A 5 14.01 21.13 -9.39
C ALA A 5 12.52 21.24 -9.78
N ASN A 6 12.24 21.59 -11.04
CA ASN A 6 10.87 21.67 -11.53
C ASN A 6 10.17 20.29 -11.58
N TYR A 7 10.89 19.22 -11.93
CA TYR A 7 10.34 17.87 -11.87
C TYR A 7 10.03 17.41 -10.43
N ALA A 8 10.88 17.77 -9.48
CA ALA A 8 10.61 17.49 -8.08
C ALA A 8 9.30 18.16 -7.61
N ASN A 9 9.07 19.41 -8.00
CA ASN A 9 7.83 20.11 -7.67
C ASN A 9 6.59 19.46 -8.28
N VAL A 10 6.66 18.97 -9.53
CA VAL A 10 5.55 18.25 -10.17
C VAL A 10 5.25 16.94 -9.43
N THR A 11 6.28 16.18 -9.07
CA THR A 11 6.10 14.92 -8.31
C THR A 11 5.53 15.19 -6.93
N ASN A 12 6.01 16.21 -6.22
CA ASN A 12 5.48 16.60 -4.92
C ASN A 12 4.01 17.00 -5.00
N SER A 13 3.62 17.79 -6.01
CA SER A 13 2.21 18.17 -6.22
C SER A 13 1.29 16.96 -6.42
N LEU A 14 1.76 15.91 -7.09
CA LEU A 14 0.99 14.67 -7.26
C LEU A 14 0.90 13.87 -5.96
N THR A 15 1.95 13.89 -5.13
CA THR A 15 1.94 13.28 -3.80
C THR A 15 0.99 14.04 -2.86
N ASP A 16 1.04 15.37 -2.86
CA ASP A 16 0.12 16.22 -2.10
C ASP A 16 -1.34 15.95 -2.49
N LEU A 17 -1.60 15.78 -3.80
CA LEU A 17 -2.93 15.44 -4.30
C LEU A 17 -3.39 14.05 -3.82
N TYR A 18 -2.48 13.08 -3.74
CA TYR A 18 -2.78 11.78 -3.14
C TYR A 18 -3.15 11.92 -1.66
N ASP A 19 -2.37 12.66 -0.89
CA ASP A 19 -2.62 12.87 0.54
C ASP A 19 -3.94 13.61 0.79
N MET A 20 -4.27 14.60 -0.04
CA MET A 20 -5.57 15.27 0.01
C MET A 20 -6.72 14.29 -0.26
N ALA A 21 -6.63 13.50 -1.33
CA ALA A 21 -7.68 12.56 -1.71
C ALA A 21 -7.80 11.38 -0.71
N ALA A 22 -6.68 10.88 -0.18
CA ALA A 22 -6.66 9.71 0.69
C ALA A 22 -7.02 10.03 2.15
N VAL A 23 -6.74 11.26 2.60
CA VAL A 23 -6.87 11.65 4.01
C VAL A 23 -7.88 12.79 4.19
N ALA A 24 -7.64 13.95 3.56
CA ALA A 24 -8.42 15.15 3.81
C ALA A 24 -9.86 15.07 3.25
N ASP A 25 -10.00 14.52 2.04
CA ASP A 25 -11.29 14.40 1.33
C ASP A 25 -11.90 12.98 1.47
N SER A 26 -11.20 12.08 2.17
CA SER A 26 -11.70 10.73 2.41
C SER A 26 -12.98 10.78 3.24
N LYS A 27 -14.06 10.25 2.67
CA LYS A 27 -15.32 10.10 3.41
C LYS A 27 -15.20 8.92 4.36
N ASP A 28 -15.48 9.17 5.63
CA ASP A 28 -15.63 8.11 6.61
C ASP A 28 -16.77 7.17 6.18
N ASN A 29 -16.48 5.87 6.19
CA ASN A 29 -17.47 4.86 5.84
C ASN A 29 -18.11 4.30 7.11
N GLU A 30 -19.40 4.58 7.29
CA GLU A 30 -20.21 4.00 8.35
C GLU A 30 -20.44 2.52 8.09
N VAL A 31 -20.24 1.71 9.11
CA VAL A 31 -20.46 0.26 9.11
C VAL A 31 -21.19 -0.19 10.35
N THR A 32 -21.93 -1.28 10.23
CA THR A 32 -22.58 -1.94 11.37
C THR A 32 -22.01 -3.35 11.49
N PHE A 33 -21.47 -3.67 12.67
CA PHE A 33 -20.93 -4.99 12.97
C PHE A 33 -22.01 -5.98 13.42
N SER A 34 -21.67 -7.26 13.48
CA SER A 34 -22.58 -8.33 13.90
C SER A 34 -23.13 -8.15 15.31
N THR A 35 -22.45 -7.37 16.15
CA THR A 35 -22.92 -6.98 17.51
C THR A 35 -24.04 -5.96 17.50
N GLY A 36 -24.36 -5.33 16.35
CA GLY A 36 -25.26 -4.20 16.23
C GLY A 36 -24.60 -2.83 16.47
N GLU A 37 -23.30 -2.80 16.79
CA GLU A 37 -22.53 -1.56 16.92
C GLU A 37 -22.36 -0.92 15.55
N THR A 38 -22.69 0.37 15.46
CA THR A 38 -22.47 1.20 14.26
C THR A 38 -21.36 2.20 14.53
N THR A 39 -20.39 2.27 13.62
CA THR A 39 -19.23 3.15 13.74
C THR A 39 -18.72 3.56 12.36
N THR A 40 -17.88 4.57 12.31
CA THR A 40 -17.17 4.96 11.09
C THR A 40 -15.76 4.37 11.08
N ILE A 41 -15.32 3.85 9.94
CA ILE A 41 -13.97 3.31 9.75
C ILE A 41 -13.14 4.29 8.92
N ASN A 42 -11.96 4.61 9.45
CA ASN A 42 -10.97 5.47 8.82
C ASN A 42 -9.54 5.03 9.16
N HIS A 43 -8.54 5.70 8.61
CA HIS A 43 -7.12 5.40 8.82
C HIS A 43 -6.70 5.38 10.29
N ALA A 44 -7.28 6.26 11.12
CA ALA A 44 -6.88 6.40 12.52
C ALA A 44 -7.36 5.24 13.39
N ASN A 45 -8.54 4.67 13.09
CA ASN A 45 -9.17 3.65 13.95
C ASN A 45 -9.17 2.23 13.36
N TYR A 46 -8.90 2.06 12.08
CA TYR A 46 -8.91 0.76 11.42
C TYR A 46 -8.05 -0.29 12.12
N GLY A 47 -6.82 0.07 12.50
CA GLY A 47 -5.91 -0.84 13.21
C GLY A 47 -6.47 -1.32 14.56
N PHE A 48 -7.16 -0.44 15.30
CA PHE A 48 -7.83 -0.77 16.56
C PHE A 48 -8.95 -1.79 16.32
N TYR A 49 -9.81 -1.57 15.33
CA TYR A 49 -10.90 -2.51 15.03
C TYR A 49 -10.36 -3.86 14.55
N LEU A 50 -9.32 -3.92 13.74
CA LEU A 50 -8.70 -5.20 13.36
C LEU A 50 -8.12 -5.98 14.55
N GLN A 51 -7.69 -5.30 15.61
CA GLN A 51 -7.17 -5.96 16.81
C GLN A 51 -8.30 -6.42 17.76
N SER A 52 -9.38 -5.64 17.88
CA SER A 52 -10.48 -5.90 18.83
C SER A 52 -11.52 -6.87 18.29
N LEU A 53 -11.83 -6.83 16.99
CA LEU A 53 -12.85 -7.68 16.39
C LEU A 53 -12.39 -9.15 16.36
N THR A 54 -13.27 -10.05 16.80
CA THR A 54 -13.05 -11.50 16.77
C THR A 54 -13.68 -12.17 15.57
N SER A 55 -14.81 -11.65 15.09
CA SER A 55 -15.53 -12.13 13.91
C SER A 55 -14.74 -11.88 12.62
N GLN A 56 -14.64 -12.91 11.78
CA GLN A 56 -14.00 -12.78 10.45
C GLN A 56 -14.81 -11.89 9.53
N ASP A 57 -16.14 -11.94 9.61
CA ASP A 57 -17.01 -11.10 8.80
C ASP A 57 -16.94 -9.63 9.21
N ASP A 58 -16.90 -9.34 10.52
CA ASP A 58 -16.75 -7.96 10.99
C ASP A 58 -15.39 -7.36 10.59
N ARG A 59 -14.31 -8.15 10.64
CA ARG A 59 -13.01 -7.74 10.13
C ARG A 59 -13.03 -7.46 8.63
N ARG A 60 -13.76 -8.27 7.87
CA ARG A 60 -13.96 -8.04 6.43
C ARG A 60 -14.70 -6.73 6.19
N ILE A 61 -15.79 -6.48 6.94
CA ILE A 61 -16.55 -5.23 6.85
C ILE A 61 -15.66 -4.02 7.12
N ALA A 62 -14.85 -4.06 8.19
CA ALA A 62 -13.91 -2.98 8.51
C ALA A 62 -12.85 -2.79 7.42
N PHE A 63 -12.35 -3.89 6.85
CA PHE A 63 -11.38 -3.86 5.75
C PHE A 63 -11.97 -3.24 4.48
N GLU A 64 -13.13 -3.70 4.05
CA GLU A 64 -13.80 -3.19 2.85
C GLU A 64 -14.14 -1.70 3.00
N ALA A 65 -14.59 -1.28 4.18
CA ALA A 65 -14.87 0.13 4.48
C ALA A 65 -13.62 1.00 4.41
N MET A 66 -12.50 0.51 4.97
CA MET A 66 -11.22 1.22 4.96
C MET A 66 -10.68 1.44 3.53
N PHE A 67 -10.83 0.43 2.66
CA PHE A 67 -10.25 0.48 1.32
C PHE A 67 -11.22 0.97 0.24
N LYS A 68 -12.50 1.10 0.56
CA LYS A 68 -13.52 1.58 -0.39
C LYS A 68 -13.19 2.94 -1.05
N PRO A 69 -12.64 3.95 -0.35
CA PRO A 69 -12.28 5.22 -0.99
C PRO A 69 -11.22 5.07 -2.09
N PHE A 70 -10.36 4.04 -2.00
CA PHE A 70 -9.30 3.80 -2.98
C PHE A 70 -9.77 3.11 -4.27
N ASP A 71 -11.02 2.66 -4.32
CA ASP A 71 -11.65 2.09 -5.53
C ASP A 71 -12.17 3.20 -6.47
N ASP A 72 -11.50 4.36 -6.47
CA ASP A 72 -11.81 5.51 -7.31
C ASP A 72 -10.74 5.68 -8.41
N LEU A 73 -11.19 6.00 -9.62
CA LEU A 73 -10.33 6.29 -10.76
C LEU A 73 -9.38 7.46 -10.52
N THR A 74 -9.69 8.34 -9.57
CA THR A 74 -8.81 9.44 -9.15
C THR A 74 -7.44 8.93 -8.70
N PHE A 75 -7.40 7.87 -7.89
CA PHE A 75 -6.13 7.27 -7.44
C PHE A 75 -5.34 6.64 -8.58
N ALA A 76 -6.02 6.01 -9.53
CA ALA A 76 -5.36 5.48 -10.73
C ALA A 76 -4.75 6.62 -11.57
N GLY A 77 -5.44 7.74 -11.69
CA GLY A 77 -4.95 8.95 -12.37
C GLY A 77 -3.72 9.55 -11.69
N ILE A 78 -3.75 9.71 -10.37
CA ILE A 78 -2.63 10.21 -9.57
C ILE A 78 -1.42 9.28 -9.72
N TYR A 79 -1.61 7.97 -9.56
CA TYR A 79 -0.54 6.98 -9.72
C TYR A 79 0.08 7.03 -11.12
N SER A 80 -0.75 7.10 -12.16
CA SER A 80 -0.28 7.26 -13.53
C SER A 80 0.56 8.53 -13.71
N GLY A 81 0.14 9.64 -13.12
CA GLY A 81 0.88 10.90 -13.12
C GLY A 81 2.27 10.78 -12.48
N ILE A 82 2.34 10.13 -11.31
CA ILE A 82 3.61 9.86 -10.61
C ILE A 82 4.55 9.01 -11.48
N VAL A 83 4.02 7.94 -12.09
CA VAL A 83 4.81 7.07 -12.98
C VAL A 83 5.34 7.86 -14.17
N GLN A 84 4.51 8.69 -14.83
CA GLN A 84 4.95 9.51 -15.96
C GLN A 84 5.99 10.56 -15.55
N SER A 85 5.86 11.18 -14.39
CA SER A 85 6.87 12.09 -13.84
C SER A 85 8.22 11.39 -13.63
N ASN A 86 8.21 10.18 -13.05
CA ASN A 86 9.42 9.38 -12.86
C ASN A 86 10.06 8.97 -14.21
N ILE A 87 9.25 8.60 -15.20
CA ILE A 87 9.74 8.30 -16.56
C ILE A 87 10.42 9.54 -17.19
N ALA A 88 9.81 10.70 -17.05
CA ALA A 88 10.37 11.94 -17.57
C ALA A 88 11.70 12.30 -16.88
N GLN A 89 11.77 12.17 -15.57
CA GLN A 89 12.99 12.37 -14.78
C GLN A 89 14.10 11.41 -15.20
N MET A 90 13.80 10.12 -15.28
CA MET A 90 14.71 9.08 -15.74
C MET A 90 15.32 9.43 -17.11
N LYS A 91 14.46 9.78 -18.10
CA LYS A 91 14.91 10.13 -19.45
C LYS A 91 15.79 11.38 -19.48
N ASN A 92 15.39 12.42 -18.73
CA ASN A 92 16.14 13.69 -18.70
C ASN A 92 17.50 13.57 -17.98
N ARG A 93 17.65 12.63 -17.06
CA ARG A 93 18.92 12.31 -16.39
C ARG A 93 19.74 11.27 -17.15
N GLY A 94 19.22 10.70 -18.24
CA GLY A 94 19.94 9.73 -19.09
C GLY A 94 19.99 8.30 -18.53
N TYR A 95 19.15 7.95 -17.58
CA TYR A 95 19.10 6.59 -17.05
C TYR A 95 18.36 5.63 -17.99
N SER A 96 18.78 4.37 -17.99
CA SER A 96 18.19 3.31 -18.80
C SER A 96 16.84 2.80 -18.25
N SER A 97 16.60 2.95 -16.95
CA SER A 97 15.38 2.53 -16.27
C SER A 97 15.06 3.42 -15.07
N ILE A 98 13.80 3.43 -14.64
CA ILE A 98 13.40 4.09 -13.39
C ILE A 98 14.16 3.45 -12.21
N LEU A 99 14.30 2.12 -12.22
CA LEU A 99 15.03 1.40 -11.18
C LEU A 99 16.46 1.91 -11.05
N SER A 100 17.20 2.01 -12.17
CA SER A 100 18.57 2.49 -12.12
C SER A 100 18.66 3.92 -11.60
N SER A 101 17.70 4.79 -11.92
CA SER A 101 17.70 6.18 -11.42
C SER A 101 17.49 6.28 -9.91
N PHE A 102 16.66 5.42 -9.32
CA PHE A 102 16.44 5.39 -7.87
C PHE A 102 17.60 4.75 -7.09
N LEU A 103 18.25 3.75 -7.67
CA LEU A 103 19.38 3.07 -7.04
C LEU A 103 20.65 3.91 -7.05
N ASP A 104 20.82 4.74 -8.10
CA ASP A 104 21.99 5.62 -8.26
C ASP A 104 22.09 6.67 -7.15
N ASP A 105 20.96 7.19 -6.68
CA ASP A 105 20.93 8.18 -5.58
C ASP A 105 21.51 7.64 -4.26
N ASN A 106 21.65 6.32 -4.13
CA ASN A 106 22.22 5.64 -2.96
C ASN A 106 23.46 4.77 -3.29
N ASP A 107 24.03 4.92 -4.48
CA ASP A 107 25.17 4.14 -4.97
C ASP A 107 24.93 2.60 -4.89
N ILE A 108 23.69 2.15 -5.10
CA ILE A 108 23.31 0.74 -5.03
C ILE A 108 23.39 0.11 -6.42
N PRO A 109 24.28 -0.86 -6.67
CA PRO A 109 24.27 -1.62 -7.92
C PRO A 109 22.95 -2.37 -8.12
N GLU A 110 22.41 -2.37 -9.35
CA GLU A 110 21.17 -3.08 -9.68
C GLU A 110 21.23 -4.57 -9.35
N SER A 111 22.43 -5.17 -9.45
CA SER A 111 22.67 -6.58 -9.06
C SER A 111 22.38 -6.87 -7.59
N VAL A 112 22.59 -5.90 -6.69
CA VAL A 112 22.27 -6.03 -5.25
C VAL A 112 20.76 -6.09 -5.06
N TYR A 113 20.01 -5.20 -5.72
CA TYR A 113 18.56 -5.20 -5.69
C TYR A 113 17.98 -6.51 -6.24
N LEU A 114 18.45 -6.98 -7.40
CA LEU A 114 18.01 -8.23 -8.00
C LEU A 114 18.37 -9.45 -7.13
N SER A 115 19.53 -9.44 -6.48
CA SER A 115 19.93 -10.47 -5.53
C SER A 115 19.00 -10.53 -4.32
N LEU A 116 18.59 -9.36 -3.79
CA LEU A 116 17.62 -9.27 -2.71
C LEU A 116 16.28 -9.89 -3.12
N LEU A 117 15.74 -9.49 -4.28
CA LEU A 117 14.47 -10.03 -4.79
C LEU A 117 14.53 -11.55 -4.97
N ASN A 118 15.61 -12.08 -5.56
CA ASN A 118 15.81 -13.51 -5.74
C ASN A 118 15.89 -14.24 -4.40
N THR A 119 16.55 -13.66 -3.41
CA THR A 119 16.69 -14.25 -2.07
C THR A 119 15.35 -14.30 -1.36
N VAL A 120 14.58 -13.22 -1.38
CA VAL A 120 13.22 -13.18 -0.82
C VAL A 120 12.31 -14.19 -1.53
N HIS A 121 12.36 -14.25 -2.85
CA HIS A 121 11.57 -15.22 -3.61
C HIS A 121 11.91 -16.66 -3.24
N LYS A 122 13.19 -17.02 -3.21
CA LYS A 122 13.67 -18.35 -2.82
C LYS A 122 13.29 -18.73 -1.39
N ARG A 123 13.20 -17.75 -0.49
CA ARG A 123 12.86 -17.95 0.94
C ARG A 123 11.36 -17.76 1.24
N SER A 124 10.54 -17.43 0.25
CA SER A 124 9.10 -17.16 0.43
C SER A 124 8.32 -18.36 1.02
N GLN A 125 8.85 -19.58 0.89
CA GLN A 125 8.21 -20.78 1.46
C GLN A 125 8.08 -20.69 2.98
N VAL A 126 9.07 -20.15 3.68
CA VAL A 126 9.03 -19.97 5.15
C VAL A 126 7.85 -19.09 5.57
N VAL A 127 7.58 -18.02 4.81
CA VAL A 127 6.45 -17.11 5.06
C VAL A 127 5.12 -17.83 4.79
N LYS A 128 5.04 -18.62 3.72
CA LYS A 128 3.84 -19.43 3.39
C LYS A 128 3.56 -20.47 4.49
N ASP A 129 4.59 -21.13 5.00
CA ASP A 129 4.46 -22.12 6.07
C ASP A 129 3.99 -21.46 7.38
N TYR A 130 4.51 -20.27 7.70
CA TYR A 130 4.03 -19.47 8.83
C TYR A 130 2.55 -19.13 8.72
N TYR A 131 2.10 -18.65 7.56
CA TYR A 131 0.68 -18.33 7.37
C TYR A 131 -0.21 -19.57 7.36
N LYS A 132 0.28 -20.70 6.87
CA LYS A 132 -0.43 -21.98 6.98
C LYS A 132 -0.61 -22.38 8.44
N LEU A 133 0.47 -22.35 9.22
CA LEU A 133 0.43 -22.62 10.65
C LEU A 133 -0.55 -21.69 11.39
N LYS A 134 -0.50 -20.39 11.09
CA LYS A 134 -1.40 -19.40 11.68
C LYS A 134 -2.88 -19.69 11.33
N LYS A 135 -3.16 -20.05 10.08
CA LYS A 135 -4.50 -20.45 9.64
C LYS A 135 -5.01 -21.65 10.42
N ASP A 136 -4.17 -22.69 10.57
CA ASP A 136 -4.52 -23.92 11.25
C ASP A 136 -4.71 -23.67 12.75
N PHE A 137 -3.82 -22.90 13.38
CA PHE A 137 -3.90 -22.52 14.80
C PHE A 137 -5.18 -21.74 15.13
N LEU A 138 -5.57 -20.81 14.24
CA LEU A 138 -6.79 -20.01 14.39
C LEU A 138 -8.07 -20.75 13.94
N ASN A 139 -7.94 -21.99 13.48
CA ASN A 139 -9.04 -22.82 12.95
C ASN A 139 -9.85 -22.09 11.86
N LEU A 140 -9.16 -21.39 10.95
CA LEU A 140 -9.78 -20.62 9.89
C LEU A 140 -9.96 -21.46 8.63
N LYS A 141 -11.12 -21.39 7.99
CA LYS A 141 -11.35 -22.00 6.67
C LYS A 141 -10.47 -21.34 5.60
N THR A 142 -10.33 -20.01 5.66
CA THR A 142 -9.48 -19.22 4.78
C THR A 142 -8.79 -18.13 5.60
N LEU A 143 -7.49 -17.93 5.38
CA LEU A 143 -6.74 -16.84 5.99
C LEU A 143 -6.72 -15.66 5.01
N TYR A 144 -7.45 -14.61 5.35
CA TYR A 144 -7.42 -13.32 4.64
C TYR A 144 -6.42 -12.38 5.30
N HIS A 145 -5.92 -11.40 4.57
CA HIS A 145 -4.87 -10.53 5.08
C HIS A 145 -5.33 -9.60 6.22
N TYR A 146 -6.62 -9.30 6.37
CA TYR A 146 -7.15 -8.59 7.54
C TYR A 146 -7.08 -9.41 8.86
N PHE A 147 -6.55 -10.64 8.82
CA PHE A 147 -6.18 -11.43 9.98
C PHE A 147 -4.70 -11.37 10.36
N TYR A 148 -3.87 -10.64 9.61
CA TYR A 148 -2.42 -10.60 9.85
C TYR A 148 -2.02 -9.83 11.12
N ILE A 149 -2.89 -9.02 11.69
CA ILE A 149 -2.61 -8.08 12.77
C ILE A 149 -2.88 -8.69 14.18
N LYS A 150 -2.98 -9.99 14.31
CA LYS A 150 -3.05 -10.62 15.66
C LYS A 150 -1.80 -11.36 15.99
#